data_e221c9b782634169cef099384c093555
#
_entry.id   e221c9b782634169cef099384c093555
#
_cell.length_a   1.000
_cell.length_b   1.000
_cell.length_c   1.000
_cell.angle_alpha   90.00
_cell.angle_beta   90.00
_cell.angle_gamma   90.00
#
_symmetry.space_group_name_H-M   'P 1'
#
loop_
_entity.id
_entity.type
_entity.pdbx_description
1 polymer ?
#
loop_
_entity_poly.entity_id
_entity_poly.type
_entity_poly.pdbx_seq_one_letter_code
_entity_poly.pdbx_strand_id
1 'polypeptide(L)'
;MSHRETEIAKHDFLNYGYIKTKLPNDLYKSLLKECLNAKKNKKMVSGLTSKGVPEHYYIQKNYENLVIFIAKIQKIYEKTFPGVSDVRILTQNVPYAYQRPWINLHKENEFIPSHQHDGVLSYSIWMKIPYDSTKEKYSGNFNFLYNDILGNIRNENISLSEKDEGTLVMFPSKLNHIVWPFYKNKKIRMSISGNIMLSGGDVK
;
A
#
# COMPACT_ATOMS: atom_id res chain seq x y z
N MET A 1 -50.40 -32.07 -1.01
CA MET A 1 -48.97 -32.04 -0.54
C MET A 1 -48.44 -30.63 -0.82
N SER A 2 -48.21 -29.86 0.24
CA SER A 2 -47.66 -28.50 0.10
C SER A 2 -46.17 -28.63 -0.26
N HIS A 3 -45.82 -28.21 -1.47
CA HIS A 3 -44.39 -28.04 -1.82
C HIS A 3 -43.82 -26.91 -0.98
N ARG A 4 -42.99 -27.23 0.02
CA ARG A 4 -42.16 -26.21 0.66
C ARG A 4 -41.17 -25.73 -0.40
N GLU A 5 -41.24 -24.44 -0.76
CA GLU A 5 -40.15 -23.81 -1.51
C GLU A 5 -38.84 -23.93 -0.72
N THR A 6 -37.79 -24.36 -1.39
CA THR A 6 -36.47 -24.47 -0.76
C THR A 6 -35.92 -23.06 -0.62
N GLU A 7 -35.81 -22.56 0.58
CA GLU A 7 -35.18 -21.27 0.88
C GLU A 7 -33.65 -21.44 0.77
N ILE A 8 -33.03 -20.68 -0.12
CA ILE A 8 -31.57 -20.68 -0.34
C ILE A 8 -31.01 -19.39 0.27
N ALA A 9 -30.18 -19.53 1.30
CA ALA A 9 -29.46 -18.41 1.90
C ALA A 9 -27.99 -18.42 1.43
N LYS A 10 -27.49 -17.27 1.00
CA LYS A 10 -26.08 -17.09 0.69
C LYS A 10 -25.32 -16.69 1.96
N HIS A 11 -24.23 -17.39 2.22
CA HIS A 11 -23.29 -17.06 3.31
C HIS A 11 -21.90 -16.86 2.72
N ASP A 12 -21.26 -15.73 3.01
CA ASP A 12 -19.90 -15.44 2.60
C ASP A 12 -18.93 -15.63 3.77
N PHE A 13 -17.74 -16.14 3.50
CA PHE A 13 -16.67 -16.18 4.48
C PHE A 13 -16.08 -14.79 4.69
N LEU A 14 -15.72 -14.48 5.92
CA LEU A 14 -15.01 -13.26 6.25
C LEU A 14 -13.67 -13.24 5.50
N ASN A 15 -13.41 -12.17 4.77
CA ASN A 15 -12.13 -11.95 4.10
C ASN A 15 -11.74 -10.48 4.19
N TYR A 16 -10.44 -10.20 4.09
CA TYR A 16 -9.88 -8.86 4.09
C TYR A 16 -9.58 -8.45 2.65
N GLY A 17 -9.80 -7.17 2.36
CA GLY A 17 -9.46 -6.56 1.09
C GLY A 17 -8.52 -5.37 1.28
N TYR A 18 -8.55 -4.47 0.33
CA TYR A 18 -7.88 -3.18 0.41
C TYR A 18 -8.88 -2.03 0.24
N ILE A 19 -8.54 -0.87 0.75
CA ILE A 19 -9.28 0.36 0.48
C ILE A 19 -8.44 1.27 -0.41
N LYS A 20 -9.13 2.05 -1.25
CA LYS A 20 -8.53 3.02 -2.18
C LYS A 20 -9.16 4.38 -1.97
N THR A 21 -8.34 5.43 -1.83
CA THR A 21 -8.81 6.81 -1.65
C THR A 21 -7.82 7.80 -2.24
N LYS A 22 -8.20 9.08 -2.31
CA LYS A 22 -7.31 10.18 -2.73
C LYS A 22 -6.84 10.97 -1.52
N LEU A 23 -5.60 11.45 -1.58
CA LEU A 23 -5.11 12.47 -0.64
C LEU A 23 -5.89 13.78 -0.80
N PRO A 24 -6.09 14.54 0.30
CA PRO A 24 -6.44 15.97 0.20
C PRO A 24 -5.42 16.71 -0.66
N ASN A 25 -5.89 17.65 -1.46
CA ASN A 25 -5.05 18.33 -2.47
C ASN A 25 -3.81 19.03 -1.87
N ASP A 26 -3.97 19.68 -0.72
CA ASP A 26 -2.86 20.38 -0.08
C ASP A 26 -1.81 19.42 0.49
N LEU A 27 -2.25 18.28 1.06
CA LEU A 27 -1.35 17.22 1.51
C LEU A 27 -0.61 16.62 0.32
N TYR A 28 -1.31 16.33 -0.79
CA TYR A 28 -0.70 15.82 -2.02
C TYR A 28 0.40 16.77 -2.52
N LYS A 29 0.10 18.08 -2.65
CA LYS A 29 1.07 19.08 -3.14
C LYS A 29 2.31 19.18 -2.25
N SER A 30 2.12 19.18 -0.93
CA SER A 30 3.23 19.27 0.02
C SER A 30 4.12 18.02 0.01
N LEU A 31 3.53 16.83 -0.05
CA LEU A 31 4.25 15.58 -0.17
C LEU A 31 4.95 15.44 -1.54
N LEU A 32 4.32 15.87 -2.62
CA LEU A 32 4.94 15.87 -3.95
C LEU A 32 6.19 16.75 -3.98
N LYS A 33 6.13 17.95 -3.37
CA LYS A 33 7.31 18.82 -3.23
C LYS A 33 8.44 18.14 -2.47
N GLU A 34 8.12 17.37 -1.44
CA GLU A 34 9.11 16.60 -0.69
C GLU A 34 9.70 15.45 -1.52
N CYS A 35 8.87 14.68 -2.25
CA CYS A 35 9.32 13.63 -3.17
C CYS A 35 10.28 14.16 -4.23
N LEU A 36 9.96 15.29 -4.87
CA LEU A 36 10.80 15.93 -5.89
C LEU A 36 12.17 16.37 -5.36
N ASN A 37 12.27 16.62 -4.06
CA ASN A 37 13.51 17.01 -3.38
C ASN A 37 14.18 15.87 -2.60
N ALA A 38 13.67 14.65 -2.67
CA ALA A 38 14.11 13.52 -1.84
C ALA A 38 15.63 13.26 -1.97
N LYS A 39 16.19 13.29 -3.18
CA LYS A 39 17.62 13.08 -3.42
C LYS A 39 18.54 14.12 -2.77
N LYS A 40 18.02 15.32 -2.46
CA LYS A 40 18.76 16.36 -1.71
C LYS A 40 18.81 16.05 -0.21
N ASN A 41 17.90 15.23 0.28
CA ASN A 41 17.84 14.79 1.67
C ASN A 41 18.66 13.50 1.82
N LYS A 42 19.91 13.61 2.28
CA LYS A 42 20.89 12.52 2.37
C LYS A 42 20.54 11.38 3.35
N LYS A 43 19.35 11.35 3.94
CA LYS A 43 18.90 10.28 4.83
C LYS A 43 18.24 9.16 4.02
N MET A 44 19.05 8.28 3.48
CA MET A 44 18.64 7.09 2.76
C MET A 44 18.14 6.01 3.74
N VAL A 45 17.13 5.26 3.39
CA VAL A 45 16.75 4.05 4.12
C VAL A 45 17.81 2.99 3.89
N SER A 46 18.49 2.56 4.94
CA SER A 46 19.47 1.49 4.83
C SER A 46 18.81 0.17 4.43
N GLY A 47 19.36 -0.53 3.44
CA GLY A 47 19.09 -1.95 3.18
C GLY A 47 18.73 -2.37 1.75
N LEU A 48 18.30 -1.46 0.87
CA LEU A 48 17.97 -1.81 -0.52
C LEU A 48 18.77 -0.94 -1.50
N THR A 49 20.05 -1.26 -1.65
CA THR A 49 20.97 -0.60 -2.59
C THR A 49 21.34 -1.50 -3.77
N SER A 50 20.55 -2.52 -4.05
CA SER A 50 20.84 -3.46 -5.14
C SER A 50 20.48 -2.85 -6.49
N LYS A 51 21.22 -3.23 -7.52
CA LYS A 51 20.95 -2.84 -8.91
C LYS A 51 19.55 -3.39 -9.33
N GLY A 52 18.69 -2.55 -9.88
CA GLY A 52 17.34 -2.96 -10.32
C GLY A 52 16.22 -2.75 -9.29
N VAL A 53 16.52 -2.24 -8.11
CA VAL A 53 15.52 -1.85 -7.11
C VAL A 53 15.50 -0.32 -6.93
N PRO A 54 14.36 0.25 -6.52
CA PRO A 54 14.21 1.70 -6.38
C PRO A 54 15.07 2.28 -5.25
N GLU A 55 15.42 3.55 -5.39
CA GLU A 55 16.03 4.33 -4.31
C GLU A 55 14.98 4.70 -3.26
N HIS A 56 15.30 4.57 -1.96
CA HIS A 56 14.41 4.86 -0.84
C HIS A 56 14.89 6.02 0.01
N TYR A 57 13.96 6.91 0.41
CA TYR A 57 14.22 8.09 1.24
C TYR A 57 13.12 8.29 2.26
N TYR A 58 13.43 8.53 3.52
CA TYR A 58 12.42 8.81 4.55
C TYR A 58 11.74 10.16 4.35
N ILE A 59 10.42 10.21 4.58
CA ILE A 59 9.66 11.44 4.75
C ILE A 59 10.19 12.19 5.97
N GLN A 60 10.44 13.49 5.84
CA GLN A 60 11.01 14.35 6.87
C GLN A 60 10.02 15.45 7.33
N LYS A 61 9.61 16.30 6.38
CA LYS A 61 8.89 17.54 6.69
C LYS A 61 7.38 17.34 6.87
N ASN A 62 6.80 16.40 6.13
CA ASN A 62 5.36 16.16 6.13
C ASN A 62 4.95 14.92 6.94
N TYR A 63 5.83 14.43 7.81
CA TYR A 63 5.60 13.20 8.57
C TYR A 63 4.30 13.27 9.39
N GLU A 64 4.15 14.28 10.23
CA GLU A 64 3.00 14.40 11.14
C GLU A 64 1.68 14.52 10.38
N ASN A 65 1.61 15.39 9.36
CA ASN A 65 0.41 15.56 8.55
C ASN A 65 0.01 14.29 7.82
N LEU A 66 1.00 13.53 7.32
CA LEU A 66 0.75 12.26 6.68
C LEU A 66 0.25 11.22 7.69
N VAL A 67 0.87 11.10 8.88
CA VAL A 67 0.43 10.16 9.92
C VAL A 67 -0.99 10.47 10.40
N ILE A 68 -1.35 11.73 10.60
CA ILE A 68 -2.73 12.13 10.95
C ILE A 68 -3.72 11.66 9.87
N PHE A 69 -3.39 11.82 8.60
CA PHE A 69 -4.23 11.34 7.50
C PHE A 69 -4.32 9.82 7.49
N ILE A 70 -3.19 9.11 7.60
CA ILE A 70 -3.14 7.64 7.64
C ILE A 70 -3.97 7.09 8.80
N ALA A 71 -3.91 7.69 9.98
CA ALA A 71 -4.71 7.27 11.13
C ALA A 71 -6.23 7.37 10.88
N LYS A 72 -6.68 8.38 10.13
CA LYS A 72 -8.09 8.49 9.72
C LYS A 72 -8.47 7.36 8.75
N ILE A 73 -7.62 7.07 7.79
CA ILE A 73 -7.86 6.01 6.80
C ILE A 73 -7.83 4.62 7.46
N GLN A 74 -6.94 4.40 8.43
CA GLN A 74 -6.92 3.17 9.24
C GLN A 74 -8.25 2.92 9.96
N LYS A 75 -8.83 3.94 10.59
CA LYS A 75 -10.15 3.82 11.25
C LYS A 75 -11.27 3.47 10.25
N ILE A 76 -11.18 3.98 9.01
CA ILE A 76 -12.12 3.61 7.95
C ILE A 76 -11.90 2.15 7.54
N TYR A 77 -10.64 1.73 7.42
CA TYR A 77 -10.29 0.34 7.11
C TYR A 77 -10.89 -0.63 8.14
N GLU A 78 -10.72 -0.36 9.44
CA GLU A 78 -11.25 -1.18 10.54
C GLU A 78 -12.78 -1.28 10.53
N LYS A 79 -13.47 -0.20 10.13
CA LYS A 79 -14.94 -0.24 9.94
C LYS A 79 -15.36 -1.05 8.72
N THR A 80 -14.57 -1.01 7.66
CA THR A 80 -14.84 -1.73 6.41
C THR A 80 -14.57 -3.22 6.56
N PHE A 81 -13.53 -3.56 7.30
CA PHE A 81 -13.08 -4.93 7.56
C PHE A 81 -12.97 -5.16 9.09
N PRO A 82 -14.10 -5.37 9.78
CA PRO A 82 -14.12 -5.40 11.25
C PRO A 82 -13.25 -6.49 11.88
N GLY A 83 -13.00 -7.59 11.17
CA GLY A 83 -12.12 -8.66 11.66
C GLY A 83 -10.62 -8.31 11.71
N VAL A 84 -10.17 -7.15 11.16
CA VAL A 84 -8.74 -6.79 11.23
C VAL A 84 -8.24 -6.60 12.65
N SER A 85 -9.14 -6.26 13.59
CA SER A 85 -8.83 -6.18 15.02
C SER A 85 -8.50 -7.53 15.66
N ASP A 86 -8.84 -8.64 15.00
CA ASP A 86 -8.59 -10.00 15.53
C ASP A 86 -7.09 -10.32 15.57
N VAL A 87 -6.28 -9.63 14.77
CA VAL A 87 -4.81 -9.64 14.90
C VAL A 87 -4.37 -9.24 16.32
N ARG A 88 -5.22 -8.52 17.04
CA ARG A 88 -5.00 -8.03 18.41
C ARG A 88 -5.51 -8.99 19.49
N ILE A 89 -6.03 -10.16 19.17
CA ILE A 89 -6.62 -11.12 20.13
C ILE A 89 -5.65 -11.47 21.25
N LEU A 90 -4.37 -11.65 20.95
CA LEU A 90 -3.34 -11.97 21.94
C LEU A 90 -2.80 -10.74 22.67
N THR A 91 -3.15 -9.53 22.24
CA THR A 91 -2.58 -8.26 22.68
C THR A 91 -3.66 -7.19 22.79
N GLN A 92 -4.77 -7.50 23.45
CA GLN A 92 -5.86 -6.56 23.67
C GLN A 92 -5.32 -5.22 24.21
N ASN A 93 -5.77 -4.12 23.62
CA ASN A 93 -5.39 -2.73 23.95
C ASN A 93 -3.96 -2.29 23.59
N VAL A 94 -3.23 -3.06 22.81
CA VAL A 94 -1.94 -2.55 22.26
C VAL A 94 -2.24 -1.46 21.24
N PRO A 95 -1.73 -0.23 21.43
CA PRO A 95 -1.95 0.85 20.47
C PRO A 95 -1.19 0.59 19.16
N TYR A 96 -1.63 1.26 18.09
CA TYR A 96 -0.88 1.27 16.84
C TYR A 96 0.32 2.22 16.91
N ALA A 97 1.41 1.82 16.24
CA ALA A 97 2.57 2.64 15.97
C ALA A 97 2.74 2.83 14.46
N TYR A 98 3.00 4.05 14.04
CA TYR A 98 3.19 4.38 12.63
C TYR A 98 4.66 4.41 12.31
N GLN A 99 5.13 3.40 11.57
CA GLN A 99 6.51 3.39 11.09
C GLN A 99 6.78 4.61 10.20
N ARG A 100 7.99 5.13 10.24
CA ARG A 100 8.34 6.28 9.41
C ARG A 100 8.16 5.96 7.93
N PRO A 101 7.31 6.71 7.19
CA PRO A 101 7.08 6.47 5.78
C PRO A 101 8.31 6.77 4.94
N TRP A 102 8.42 6.09 3.80
CA TRP A 102 9.52 6.30 2.87
C TRP A 102 9.04 6.55 1.45
N ILE A 103 9.80 7.36 0.74
CA ILE A 103 9.63 7.68 -0.68
C ILE A 103 10.38 6.62 -1.48
N ASN A 104 9.74 6.05 -2.50
CA ASN A 104 10.34 5.17 -3.48
C ASN A 104 10.52 5.94 -4.79
N LEU A 105 11.72 5.96 -5.33
CA LEU A 105 12.06 6.54 -6.64
C LEU A 105 12.41 5.41 -7.61
N HIS A 106 11.48 5.04 -8.49
CA HIS A 106 11.68 4.00 -9.51
C HIS A 106 12.07 4.63 -10.84
N LYS A 107 13.13 4.12 -11.44
CA LYS A 107 13.47 4.31 -12.85
C LYS A 107 12.78 3.25 -13.71
N GLU A 108 12.81 3.42 -15.03
CA GLU A 108 12.38 2.37 -15.95
C GLU A 108 13.15 1.06 -15.68
N ASN A 109 12.50 -0.08 -15.88
CA ASN A 109 13.01 -1.44 -15.63
C ASN A 109 13.26 -1.80 -14.15
N GLU A 110 13.13 -0.87 -13.21
CA GLU A 110 13.19 -1.19 -11.78
C GLU A 110 11.85 -1.76 -11.31
N PHE A 111 11.89 -2.79 -10.47
CA PHE A 111 10.73 -3.48 -9.95
C PHE A 111 10.94 -3.93 -8.50
N ILE A 112 9.87 -4.27 -7.82
CA ILE A 112 9.94 -4.93 -6.52
C ILE A 112 9.24 -6.28 -6.68
N PRO A 113 9.96 -7.40 -6.47
CA PRO A 113 9.39 -8.75 -6.58
C PRO A 113 8.28 -8.96 -5.55
N SER A 114 7.62 -10.12 -5.62
CA SER A 114 6.60 -10.49 -4.64
C SER A 114 7.17 -10.47 -3.23
N HIS A 115 6.54 -9.68 -2.36
CA HIS A 115 6.94 -9.50 -0.97
C HIS A 115 5.74 -9.14 -0.10
N GLN A 116 5.96 -9.19 1.20
CA GLN A 116 5.03 -8.75 2.24
C GLN A 116 5.79 -7.90 3.26
N HIS A 117 5.08 -7.25 4.15
CA HIS A 117 5.67 -6.46 5.22
C HIS A 117 5.36 -7.04 6.60
N ASP A 118 6.14 -6.63 7.60
CA ASP A 118 5.78 -6.77 8.99
C ASP A 118 4.77 -5.68 9.38
N GLY A 119 3.94 -5.98 10.39
CA GLY A 119 2.90 -5.07 10.84
C GLY A 119 1.49 -5.57 10.58
N VAL A 120 0.52 -4.72 10.86
CA VAL A 120 -0.92 -5.00 10.70
C VAL A 120 -1.42 -4.54 9.34
N LEU A 121 -1.15 -3.28 9.02
CA LEU A 121 -1.54 -2.66 7.75
C LEU A 121 -0.34 -2.00 7.09
N SER A 122 -0.33 -2.06 5.76
CA SER A 122 0.59 -1.33 4.91
C SER A 122 -0.18 -0.41 3.98
N TYR A 123 0.49 0.61 3.48
CA TYR A 123 -0.08 1.50 2.48
C TYR A 123 0.94 1.92 1.44
N SER A 124 0.44 2.25 0.25
CA SER A 124 1.20 2.88 -0.81
C SER A 124 0.42 4.06 -1.38
N ILE A 125 1.13 5.16 -1.67
CA ILE A 125 0.57 6.39 -2.25
C ILE A 125 1.34 6.72 -3.52
N TRP A 126 0.65 6.83 -4.65
CA TRP A 126 1.31 7.18 -5.91
C TRP A 126 1.40 8.70 -6.06
N MET A 127 2.62 9.21 -6.10
CA MET A 127 2.90 10.65 -6.15
C MET A 127 3.18 11.14 -7.57
N LYS A 128 3.88 10.32 -8.39
CA LYS A 128 4.14 10.57 -9.81
C LYS A 128 4.09 9.27 -10.60
N ILE A 129 3.29 9.26 -11.66
CA ILE A 129 3.10 8.10 -12.54
C ILE A 129 3.40 8.53 -13.98
N PRO A 130 4.61 8.27 -14.51
CA PRO A 130 5.01 8.73 -15.84
C PRO A 130 4.55 7.82 -17.00
N TYR A 131 3.66 6.88 -16.75
CA TYR A 131 3.17 5.89 -17.72
C TYR A 131 1.66 5.70 -17.60
N ASP A 132 1.10 4.91 -18.51
CA ASP A 132 -0.30 4.48 -18.48
C ASP A 132 -0.37 2.95 -18.64
N SER A 133 -0.51 2.25 -17.51
CA SER A 133 -0.52 0.79 -17.48
C SER A 133 -1.79 0.16 -18.06
N THR A 134 -2.79 0.96 -18.41
CA THR A 134 -3.97 0.47 -19.15
C THR A 134 -3.64 0.20 -20.62
N LYS A 135 -2.58 0.81 -21.15
CA LYS A 135 -2.16 0.69 -22.55
C LYS A 135 -1.11 -0.40 -22.77
N GLU A 136 -0.34 -0.74 -21.74
CA GLU A 136 0.72 -1.75 -21.80
C GLU A 136 0.51 -2.79 -20.70
N LYS A 137 0.16 -4.02 -21.09
CA LYS A 137 -0.10 -5.11 -20.15
C LYS A 137 1.09 -5.30 -19.18
N TYR A 138 0.82 -5.28 -17.89
CA TYR A 138 1.78 -5.40 -16.78
C TYR A 138 2.76 -4.22 -16.61
N SER A 139 2.81 -3.25 -17.50
CA SER A 139 3.72 -2.11 -17.35
C SER A 139 3.32 -1.24 -16.17
N GLY A 140 4.19 -1.15 -15.15
CA GLY A 140 4.02 -0.28 -14.00
C GLY A 140 2.88 -0.65 -13.04
N ASN A 141 2.24 -1.79 -13.22
CA ASN A 141 1.12 -2.22 -12.38
C ASN A 141 1.57 -2.49 -10.92
N PHE A 142 0.61 -2.33 -10.01
CA PHE A 142 0.71 -2.83 -8.65
C PHE A 142 -0.26 -4.00 -8.50
N ASN A 143 0.24 -5.17 -8.11
CA ASN A 143 -0.55 -6.39 -8.03
C ASN A 143 -0.55 -6.97 -6.64
N PHE A 144 -1.73 -7.36 -6.13
CA PHE A 144 -1.86 -8.24 -4.99
C PHE A 144 -1.93 -9.70 -5.44
N LEU A 145 -1.26 -10.58 -4.69
CA LEU A 145 -1.31 -12.02 -4.86
C LEU A 145 -1.87 -12.66 -3.59
N TYR A 146 -2.91 -13.48 -3.74
CA TYR A 146 -3.52 -14.20 -2.63
C TYR A 146 -4.09 -15.54 -3.10
N ASN A 147 -4.31 -16.45 -2.18
CA ASN A 147 -5.01 -17.69 -2.45
C ASN A 147 -6.50 -17.51 -2.13
N ASP A 148 -7.36 -17.96 -3.03
CA ASP A 148 -8.78 -18.08 -2.70
C ASP A 148 -9.02 -19.32 -1.82
N ILE A 149 -10.26 -19.50 -1.36
CA ILE A 149 -10.62 -20.63 -0.49
C ILE A 149 -10.48 -21.99 -1.17
N LEU A 150 -10.39 -22.04 -2.49
CA LEU A 150 -10.15 -23.25 -3.28
C LEU A 150 -8.66 -23.52 -3.49
N GLY A 151 -7.76 -22.69 -2.95
CA GLY A 151 -6.31 -22.80 -3.12
C GLY A 151 -5.78 -22.23 -4.42
N ASN A 152 -6.60 -21.60 -5.25
CA ASN A 152 -6.14 -20.98 -6.49
C ASN A 152 -5.41 -19.67 -6.19
N ILE A 153 -4.29 -19.44 -6.86
CA ILE A 153 -3.59 -18.15 -6.83
C ILE A 153 -4.42 -17.13 -7.60
N ARG A 154 -4.81 -16.08 -6.92
CA ARG A 154 -5.51 -14.91 -7.45
C ARG A 154 -4.56 -13.74 -7.59
N ASN A 155 -4.79 -12.94 -8.61
CA ASN A 155 -4.01 -11.77 -8.94
C ASN A 155 -4.96 -10.58 -9.11
N GLU A 156 -4.95 -9.67 -8.14
CA GLU A 156 -5.70 -8.41 -8.21
C GLU A 156 -4.78 -7.33 -8.72
N ASN A 157 -5.10 -6.79 -9.89
CA ASN A 157 -4.27 -5.83 -10.60
C ASN A 157 -4.79 -4.40 -10.41
N ILE A 158 -3.97 -3.53 -9.89
CA ILE A 158 -4.22 -2.08 -9.86
C ILE A 158 -3.48 -1.44 -11.03
N SER A 159 -4.21 -1.15 -12.09
CA SER A 159 -3.70 -0.37 -13.21
C SER A 159 -3.54 1.10 -12.82
N LEU A 160 -2.45 1.72 -13.27
CA LEU A 160 -2.03 3.05 -12.86
C LEU A 160 -1.75 3.95 -14.06
N SER A 161 -2.19 5.19 -13.94
CA SER A 161 -1.93 6.26 -14.90
C SER A 161 -1.75 7.59 -14.16
N GLU A 162 -1.43 8.66 -14.87
CA GLU A 162 -1.32 10.01 -14.29
C GLU A 162 -2.58 10.42 -13.51
N LYS A 163 -3.77 9.93 -13.91
CA LYS A 163 -5.04 10.19 -13.20
C LYS A 163 -5.07 9.61 -11.79
N ASP A 164 -4.22 8.63 -11.51
CA ASP A 164 -4.12 7.97 -10.21
C ASP A 164 -3.11 8.63 -9.27
N GLU A 165 -2.44 9.70 -9.68
CA GLU A 165 -1.59 10.49 -8.79
C GLU A 165 -2.39 11.02 -7.58
N GLY A 166 -1.80 10.95 -6.39
CA GLY A 166 -2.44 11.22 -5.11
C GLY A 166 -3.33 10.09 -4.58
N THR A 167 -3.43 8.95 -5.27
CA THR A 167 -4.19 7.80 -4.77
C THR A 167 -3.39 7.06 -3.70
N LEU A 168 -4.05 6.72 -2.61
CA LEU A 168 -3.61 5.84 -1.55
C LEU A 168 -4.33 4.50 -1.66
N VAL A 169 -3.61 3.40 -1.47
CA VAL A 169 -4.17 2.09 -1.12
C VAL A 169 -3.67 1.68 0.26
N MET A 170 -4.57 1.09 1.07
CA MET A 170 -4.24 0.50 2.37
C MET A 170 -4.73 -0.94 2.40
N PHE A 171 -3.91 -1.86 2.89
CA PHE A 171 -4.10 -3.30 2.82
C PHE A 171 -3.40 -4.01 3.97
N PRO A 172 -3.76 -5.28 4.29
CA PRO A 172 -3.07 -6.08 5.29
C PRO A 172 -1.58 -6.24 4.97
N SER A 173 -0.69 -5.99 5.92
CA SER A 173 0.77 -6.04 5.70
C SER A 173 1.26 -7.40 5.18
N LYS A 174 0.57 -8.49 5.54
CA LYS A 174 0.89 -9.86 5.11
C LYS A 174 0.37 -10.21 3.71
N LEU A 175 -0.38 -9.31 3.06
CA LEU A 175 -0.83 -9.52 1.68
C LEU A 175 0.36 -9.37 0.72
N ASN A 176 0.70 -10.46 0.02
CA ASN A 176 1.76 -10.44 -0.99
C ASN A 176 1.43 -9.47 -2.11
N HIS A 177 2.41 -8.68 -2.52
CA HIS A 177 2.26 -7.75 -3.63
C HIS A 177 3.53 -7.59 -4.45
N ILE A 178 3.34 -7.18 -5.69
CA ILE A 178 4.40 -6.96 -6.70
C ILE A 178 4.27 -5.55 -7.24
N VAL A 179 5.41 -4.91 -7.46
CA VAL A 179 5.48 -3.63 -8.19
C VAL A 179 6.19 -3.88 -9.51
N TRP A 180 5.40 -3.95 -10.59
CA TRP A 180 5.92 -4.23 -11.93
C TRP A 180 6.76 -3.07 -12.46
N PRO A 181 7.80 -3.35 -13.27
CA PRO A 181 8.57 -2.32 -13.95
C PRO A 181 7.70 -1.63 -15.00
N PHE A 182 8.02 -0.37 -15.28
CA PHE A 182 7.51 0.34 -16.44
C PHE A 182 8.65 0.53 -17.46
N TYR A 183 8.29 0.78 -18.71
CA TYR A 183 9.22 0.76 -19.83
C TYR A 183 9.11 2.03 -20.67
N LYS A 184 10.13 2.28 -21.49
CA LYS A 184 10.14 3.35 -22.51
C LYS A 184 9.88 4.76 -21.99
N ASN A 185 10.22 5.01 -20.72
CA ASN A 185 10.04 6.32 -20.11
C ASN A 185 11.16 6.61 -19.10
N LYS A 186 11.98 7.63 -19.39
CA LYS A 186 13.11 8.04 -18.54
C LYS A 186 12.70 8.84 -17.30
N LYS A 187 11.41 9.20 -17.16
CA LYS A 187 10.91 9.90 -15.97
C LYS A 187 10.82 8.94 -14.80
N ILE A 188 10.92 9.46 -13.60
CA ILE A 188 10.90 8.69 -12.36
C ILE A 188 9.45 8.51 -11.88
N ARG A 189 9.02 7.27 -11.60
CA ARG A 189 7.84 7.00 -10.81
C ARG A 189 8.16 7.27 -9.34
N MET A 190 7.27 7.97 -8.64
CA MET A 190 7.41 8.27 -7.22
C MET A 190 6.22 7.72 -6.46
N SER A 191 6.48 7.00 -5.37
CA SER A 191 5.47 6.59 -4.41
C SER A 191 5.95 6.79 -2.98
N ILE A 192 5.01 6.86 -2.04
CA ILE A 192 5.29 6.86 -0.60
C ILE A 192 4.69 5.57 -0.05
N SER A 193 5.45 4.84 0.75
CA SER A 193 4.99 3.63 1.43
C SER A 193 5.21 3.75 2.94
N GLY A 194 4.47 2.97 3.71
CA GLY A 194 4.64 2.88 5.14
C GLY A 194 3.83 1.73 5.73
N ASN A 195 4.15 1.39 6.99
CA ASN A 195 3.52 0.32 7.74
C ASN A 195 2.93 0.85 9.04
N ILE A 196 1.84 0.21 9.47
CA ILE A 196 1.22 0.39 10.76
C ILE A 196 1.51 -0.87 11.58
N MET A 197 2.22 -0.69 12.68
CA MET A 197 2.66 -1.75 13.58
C MET A 197 1.78 -1.78 14.82
N LEU A 198 1.86 -2.84 15.63
CA LEU A 198 1.42 -2.79 17.01
C LEU A 198 2.54 -2.22 17.87
N SER A 199 2.20 -1.28 18.75
CA SER A 199 3.13 -0.74 19.75
C SER A 199 3.27 -1.73 20.89
N GLY A 200 4.15 -2.69 20.75
CA GLY A 200 4.37 -3.72 21.78
C GLY A 200 5.83 -3.78 22.20
N GLY A 201 6.14 -3.13 23.31
CA GLY A 201 7.47 -3.23 23.94
C GLY A 201 8.58 -2.50 23.15
N ASP A 202 9.57 -2.02 23.86
CA ASP A 202 10.71 -1.25 23.36
C ASP A 202 11.23 -1.74 22.00
N VAL A 203 10.82 -1.07 20.95
CA VAL A 203 11.53 -1.14 19.67
C VAL A 203 12.80 -0.31 19.86
N LYS A 204 13.87 -1.01 20.28
CA LYS A 204 15.22 -0.44 20.30
C LYS A 204 15.67 -0.08 18.88
#